data_3c7413b02b7e510c252a0c5b2dca8add
#
_entry.id   3c7413b02b7e510c252a0c5b2dca8add
#
_cell.length_a   1.000
_cell.length_b   1.000
_cell.length_c   1.000
_cell.angle_alpha   90.00
_cell.angle_beta   90.00
_cell.angle_gamma   90.00
#
_symmetry.space_group_name_H-M   'P 1'
#
loop_
_entity.id
_entity.type
_entity.pdbx_description
1 polymer ?
#
loop_
_entity_poly.entity_id
_entity_poly.type
_entity_poly.pdbx_seq_one_letter_code
_entity_poly.pdbx_strand_id
1 'polypeptide(L)'
;MTGLIVFLSCLLLVIIGPIFLPLDLSYSDATQQNVPPTRKLAAVPEALKSDLRKLSVGTTYGIGCDNAGQVYTWGYTKITDKIDLAEIPDEVREAKIVDVAAGYDHVLALSDKGRLYVWGNTRLSQADIPQKAQKKDIILIGASTQYSAALTKEGYLYLWGNGNTADIKVKKDYQNHIVKFALSDYAYVCLMDDGSIQYTGYNATTSYAQIPEGLESGVIDIAASSTTFAAVTDDGEVAVLGNVTNGENEVPEFDGEIREIYGGRYHYTALLDTGKIISWGDNHFGQAKVPD
;
A
#
# COMPACT_ATOMS: atom_id res chain seq x y z
N MET A 1 44.28 4.96 35.81
CA MET A 1 44.46 3.95 34.75
C MET A 1 43.17 3.50 34.08
N THR A 2 42.11 3.18 34.83
CA THR A 2 40.81 2.73 34.25
C THR A 2 40.18 3.71 33.28
N GLY A 3 40.17 5.02 33.59
CA GLY A 3 39.56 6.04 32.71
C GLY A 3 40.27 6.18 31.36
N LEU A 4 41.61 6.02 31.32
CA LEU A 4 42.39 6.07 30.08
C LEU A 4 42.07 4.86 29.18
N ILE A 5 41.94 3.68 29.79
CA ILE A 5 41.58 2.45 29.06
C ILE A 5 40.19 2.58 28.44
N VAL A 6 39.21 3.05 29.20
CA VAL A 6 37.83 3.27 28.67
C VAL A 6 37.83 4.29 27.53
N PHE A 7 38.59 5.40 27.70
CA PHE A 7 38.71 6.43 26.65
C PHE A 7 39.33 5.88 25.37
N LEU A 8 40.44 5.12 25.49
CA LEU A 8 41.09 4.49 24.35
C LEU A 8 40.21 3.44 23.68
N SER A 9 39.45 2.67 24.45
CA SER A 9 38.50 1.69 23.90
C SER A 9 37.34 2.36 23.14
N CYS A 10 36.81 3.46 23.66
CA CYS A 10 35.80 4.25 22.95
C CYS A 10 36.35 4.90 21.69
N LEU A 11 37.58 5.44 21.74
CA LEU A 11 38.26 6.03 20.58
C LEU A 11 38.48 4.98 19.50
N LEU A 12 38.89 3.78 19.87
CA LEU A 12 39.14 2.65 18.98
C LEU A 12 37.82 2.22 18.31
N LEU A 13 36.70 2.15 19.07
CA LEU A 13 35.35 1.85 18.53
C LEU A 13 34.90 2.90 17.53
N VAL A 14 35.15 4.18 17.79
CA VAL A 14 34.75 5.27 16.87
C VAL A 14 35.57 5.23 15.58
N ILE A 15 36.86 4.86 15.64
CA ILE A 15 37.75 4.82 14.47
C ILE A 15 37.56 3.52 13.66
N ILE A 16 37.44 2.38 14.32
CA ILE A 16 37.41 1.06 13.68
C ILE A 16 35.96 0.62 13.40
N GLY A 17 35.01 1.05 14.23
CA GLY A 17 33.58 0.68 14.09
C GLY A 17 33.03 0.91 12.69
N PRO A 18 33.23 2.07 12.06
CA PRO A 18 32.73 2.33 10.70
C PRO A 18 33.30 1.44 9.60
N ILE A 19 34.49 0.81 9.85
CA ILE A 19 35.09 -0.13 8.90
C ILE A 19 34.36 -1.47 8.88
N PHE A 20 33.85 -1.91 10.02
CA PHE A 20 33.13 -3.17 10.18
C PHE A 20 31.61 -3.01 10.11
N LEU A 21 31.11 -1.81 10.39
CA LEU A 21 29.70 -1.43 10.34
C LEU A 21 29.61 -0.13 9.55
N PRO A 22 29.64 -0.17 8.21
CA PRO A 22 29.49 1.02 7.39
C PRO A 22 28.10 1.62 7.66
N LEU A 23 28.07 2.66 8.49
CA LEU A 23 26.88 3.45 8.76
C LEU A 23 26.73 4.47 7.63
N ASP A 24 25.64 4.43 6.92
CA ASP A 24 25.27 5.52 6.04
C ASP A 24 24.88 6.74 6.90
N LEU A 25 25.79 7.68 7.05
CA LEU A 25 25.57 8.89 7.84
C LEU A 25 24.57 9.86 7.19
N SER A 26 24.19 9.63 5.94
CA SER A 26 23.13 10.37 5.25
C SER A 26 21.74 9.78 5.52
N TYR A 27 21.65 8.56 6.04
CA TYR A 27 20.40 7.91 6.37
C TYR A 27 19.80 8.52 7.63
N SER A 28 18.67 9.18 7.49
CA SER A 28 17.86 9.72 8.58
C SER A 28 16.45 9.15 8.49
N ASP A 29 16.10 8.25 9.40
CA ASP A 29 14.75 7.71 9.51
C ASP A 29 14.06 8.32 10.73
N ALA A 30 13.23 9.35 10.50
CA ALA A 30 12.49 10.03 11.55
C ALA A 30 11.47 9.11 12.25
N THR A 31 11.07 8.00 11.61
CA THR A 31 10.12 7.03 12.19
C THR A 31 10.78 6.17 13.27
N GLN A 32 12.11 6.11 13.29
CA GLN A 32 12.89 5.35 14.28
C GLN A 32 13.39 6.19 15.46
N GLN A 33 12.97 7.45 15.57
CA GLN A 33 13.26 8.26 16.75
C GLN A 33 12.58 7.62 17.97
N ASN A 34 13.36 7.45 19.05
CA ASN A 34 12.93 6.82 20.31
C ASN A 34 12.69 5.30 20.25
N VAL A 35 13.17 4.61 19.25
CA VAL A 35 13.14 3.14 19.20
C VAL A 35 14.34 2.57 19.94
N PRO A 36 14.17 1.55 20.80
CA PRO A 36 15.30 0.85 21.41
C PRO A 36 16.25 0.29 20.35
N PRO A 37 17.57 0.34 20.55
CA PRO A 37 18.57 -0.10 19.55
C PRO A 37 18.41 -1.55 19.08
N THR A 38 17.68 -2.37 19.83
CA THR A 38 17.44 -3.79 19.52
C THR A 38 16.23 -4.05 18.65
N ARG A 39 15.37 -3.02 18.40
CA ARG A 39 14.14 -3.18 17.65
C ARG A 39 14.36 -2.88 16.17
N LYS A 40 14.29 -3.91 15.33
CA LYS A 40 14.29 -3.78 13.85
C LYS A 40 12.87 -3.47 13.39
N LEU A 41 12.46 -2.20 13.40
CA LEU A 41 11.09 -1.79 13.05
C LEU A 41 10.68 -2.16 11.62
N ALA A 42 11.61 -1.99 10.68
CA ALA A 42 11.33 -2.23 9.26
C ALA A 42 11.52 -3.71 8.84
N ALA A 43 11.87 -4.60 9.77
CA ALA A 43 12.07 -5.99 9.42
C ALA A 43 10.73 -6.72 9.22
N VAL A 44 10.53 -7.28 8.04
CA VAL A 44 9.43 -8.21 7.79
C VAL A 44 9.52 -9.38 8.77
N PRO A 45 8.42 -9.78 9.43
CA PRO A 45 8.39 -10.93 10.34
C PRO A 45 8.93 -12.19 9.68
N GLU A 46 9.74 -12.97 10.40
CA GLU A 46 10.40 -14.17 9.86
C GLU A 46 9.39 -15.18 9.30
N ALA A 47 8.23 -15.32 9.96
CA ALA A 47 7.15 -16.19 9.50
C ALA A 47 6.67 -15.85 8.07
N LEU A 48 6.65 -14.57 7.71
CA LEU A 48 6.20 -14.14 6.39
C LEU A 48 7.26 -14.30 5.29
N LYS A 49 8.53 -14.49 5.62
CA LYS A 49 9.59 -14.65 4.62
C LYS A 49 9.48 -15.96 3.84
N SER A 50 8.93 -16.99 4.46
CA SER A 50 8.78 -18.32 3.85
C SER A 50 7.34 -18.71 3.58
N ASP A 51 6.37 -18.05 4.18
CA ASP A 51 4.94 -18.40 4.09
C ASP A 51 4.07 -17.15 3.97
N LEU A 52 4.30 -16.36 2.92
CA LEU A 52 3.53 -15.17 2.61
C LEU A 52 2.32 -15.52 1.72
N ARG A 53 1.13 -15.14 2.17
CA ARG A 53 -0.08 -15.17 1.36
C ARG A 53 -0.38 -13.81 0.75
N LYS A 54 -0.43 -12.77 1.58
CA LYS A 54 -0.75 -11.40 1.17
C LYS A 54 0.01 -10.39 2.01
N LEU A 55 0.37 -9.28 1.37
CA LEU A 55 1.11 -8.18 1.95
C LEU A 55 0.47 -6.86 1.53
N SER A 56 0.41 -5.91 2.46
CA SER A 56 0.07 -4.51 2.19
C SER A 56 0.94 -3.59 3.03
N VAL A 57 1.31 -2.45 2.48
CA VAL A 57 2.19 -1.48 3.15
C VAL A 57 1.46 -0.15 3.25
N GLY A 58 1.37 0.37 4.46
CA GLY A 58 0.93 1.73 4.75
C GLY A 58 2.10 2.71 4.73
N THR A 59 1.89 3.92 5.23
CA THR A 59 2.92 4.97 5.20
C THR A 59 4.12 4.66 6.09
N THR A 60 3.90 4.05 7.26
CA THR A 60 4.95 3.83 8.28
C THR A 60 5.01 2.38 8.78
N TYR A 61 4.12 1.53 8.33
CA TYR A 61 3.98 0.16 8.78
C TYR A 61 3.66 -0.77 7.62
N GLY A 62 3.89 -2.05 7.83
CA GLY A 62 3.43 -3.11 6.95
C GLY A 62 2.50 -4.07 7.69
N ILE A 63 1.66 -4.74 6.93
CA ILE A 63 0.80 -5.82 7.40
C ILE A 63 0.83 -6.96 6.39
N GLY A 64 0.78 -8.19 6.86
CA GLY A 64 0.69 -9.37 6.00
C GLY A 64 -0.02 -10.50 6.69
N CYS A 65 -0.48 -11.46 5.90
CA CYS A 65 -0.97 -12.72 6.42
C CYS A 65 -0.26 -13.90 5.74
N ASP A 66 -0.11 -14.99 6.49
CA ASP A 66 0.42 -16.25 5.99
C ASP A 66 -0.69 -17.14 5.38
N ASN A 67 -0.33 -18.29 4.85
CA ASN A 67 -1.29 -19.23 4.26
C ASN A 67 -2.18 -19.91 5.32
N ALA A 68 -1.78 -19.91 6.59
CA ALA A 68 -2.62 -20.35 7.70
C ALA A 68 -3.70 -19.30 8.04
N GLY A 69 -3.51 -18.04 7.62
CA GLY A 69 -4.40 -16.92 7.87
C GLY A 69 -4.04 -16.14 9.13
N GLN A 70 -2.83 -16.32 9.67
CA GLN A 70 -2.32 -15.51 10.77
C GLN A 70 -1.85 -14.15 10.26
N VAL A 71 -2.16 -13.08 11.01
CA VAL A 71 -1.85 -11.70 10.65
C VAL A 71 -0.64 -11.21 11.43
N TYR A 72 0.25 -10.51 10.74
CA TYR A 72 1.48 -9.92 11.26
C TYR A 72 1.57 -8.46 10.89
N THR A 73 2.04 -7.63 11.81
CA THR A 73 2.33 -6.22 11.58
C THR A 73 3.79 -5.93 11.92
N TRP A 74 4.40 -4.96 11.22
CA TRP A 74 5.75 -4.49 11.49
C TRP A 74 5.88 -3.01 11.12
N GLY A 75 7.01 -2.40 11.44
CA GLY A 75 7.23 -0.98 11.24
C GLY A 75 6.73 -0.13 12.41
N TYR A 76 6.40 1.12 12.14
CA TYR A 76 5.84 2.03 13.14
C TYR A 76 4.32 1.91 13.14
N THR A 77 3.81 1.07 14.04
CA THR A 77 2.38 0.73 14.16
C THR A 77 1.61 1.60 15.13
N LYS A 78 2.31 2.31 16.02
CA LYS A 78 1.70 3.17 17.04
C LYS A 78 1.32 4.52 16.44
N ILE A 79 0.05 4.70 16.12
CA ILE A 79 -0.50 5.92 15.51
C ILE A 79 -0.70 7.02 16.54
N THR A 80 -1.21 6.65 17.72
CA THR A 80 -1.39 7.54 18.88
C THR A 80 -1.15 6.76 20.16
N ASP A 81 -1.22 7.44 21.33
CA ASP A 81 -1.13 6.73 22.63
C ASP A 81 -2.26 5.72 22.86
N LYS A 82 -3.36 5.83 22.11
CA LYS A 82 -4.55 4.96 22.22
C LYS A 82 -4.75 4.02 21.04
N ILE A 83 -3.98 4.18 19.96
CA ILE A 83 -4.14 3.42 18.72
C ILE A 83 -2.80 2.84 18.34
N ASP A 84 -2.68 1.53 18.44
CA ASP A 84 -1.57 0.74 17.93
C ASP A 84 -2.11 -0.33 16.98
N LEU A 85 -1.68 -0.30 15.72
CA LEU A 85 -2.13 -1.26 14.70
C LEU A 85 -1.58 -2.68 14.96
N ALA A 86 -0.60 -2.82 15.85
CA ALA A 86 -0.12 -4.12 16.33
C ALA A 86 -1.08 -4.77 17.34
N GLU A 87 -2.02 -4.02 17.89
CA GLU A 87 -3.11 -4.56 18.72
C GLU A 87 -4.19 -5.16 17.83
N ILE A 88 -3.87 -6.30 17.20
CA ILE A 88 -4.78 -7.03 16.33
C ILE A 88 -5.96 -7.55 17.17
N PRO A 89 -7.23 -7.28 16.81
CA PRO A 89 -8.40 -7.76 17.54
C PRO A 89 -8.46 -9.29 17.64
N ASP A 90 -8.95 -9.81 18.76
CA ASP A 90 -9.05 -11.26 18.98
C ASP A 90 -9.87 -11.95 17.90
N GLU A 91 -10.97 -11.34 17.45
CA GLU A 91 -11.80 -11.88 16.36
C GLU A 91 -11.05 -11.99 15.01
N VAL A 92 -10.02 -11.16 14.77
CA VAL A 92 -9.14 -11.27 13.61
C VAL A 92 -8.11 -12.39 13.82
N ARG A 93 -7.57 -12.53 15.04
CA ARG A 93 -6.61 -13.59 15.38
C ARG A 93 -7.23 -14.99 15.30
N GLU A 94 -8.53 -15.10 15.59
CA GLU A 94 -9.29 -16.35 15.53
C GLU A 94 -9.80 -16.68 14.12
N ALA A 95 -9.80 -15.69 13.20
CA ALA A 95 -10.24 -15.88 11.83
C ALA A 95 -9.08 -16.31 10.93
N LYS A 96 -9.39 -17.09 9.90
CA LYS A 96 -8.45 -17.35 8.82
C LYS A 96 -8.48 -16.19 7.82
N ILE A 97 -7.53 -15.28 7.94
CA ILE A 97 -7.42 -14.11 7.07
C ILE A 97 -6.79 -14.50 5.73
N VAL A 98 -7.37 -14.01 4.64
CA VAL A 98 -6.94 -14.33 3.27
C VAL A 98 -6.49 -13.10 2.48
N ASP A 99 -6.86 -11.89 2.93
CA ASP A 99 -6.41 -10.64 2.35
C ASP A 99 -6.31 -9.54 3.42
N VAL A 100 -5.37 -8.61 3.24
CA VAL A 100 -5.14 -7.47 4.12
C VAL A 100 -4.87 -6.20 3.30
N ALA A 101 -5.38 -5.06 3.77
CA ALA A 101 -5.13 -3.76 3.16
C ALA A 101 -4.74 -2.74 4.25
N ALA A 102 -3.60 -2.09 4.05
CA ALA A 102 -3.07 -1.06 4.92
C ALA A 102 -3.54 0.32 4.45
N GLY A 103 -4.28 1.02 5.30
CA GLY A 103 -4.55 2.45 5.14
C GLY A 103 -3.46 3.31 5.79
N TYR A 104 -3.71 4.60 5.93
CA TYR A 104 -2.78 5.50 6.62
C TYR A 104 -2.68 5.16 8.12
N ASP A 105 -3.80 4.98 8.79
CA ASP A 105 -3.90 4.78 10.24
C ASP A 105 -4.98 3.74 10.64
N HIS A 106 -5.45 2.95 9.68
CA HIS A 106 -6.37 1.83 9.89
C HIS A 106 -6.03 0.66 8.97
N VAL A 107 -6.53 -0.49 9.30
CA VAL A 107 -6.35 -1.73 8.54
C VAL A 107 -7.69 -2.35 8.21
N LEU A 108 -7.81 -2.87 7.00
CA LEU A 108 -8.91 -3.72 6.57
C LEU A 108 -8.39 -5.15 6.33
N ALA A 109 -9.12 -6.15 6.80
CA ALA A 109 -8.81 -7.55 6.57
C ALA A 109 -10.06 -8.32 6.09
N LEU A 110 -9.83 -9.35 5.27
CA LEU A 110 -10.85 -10.24 4.74
C LEU A 110 -10.54 -11.68 5.19
N SER A 111 -11.52 -12.37 5.77
CA SER A 111 -11.41 -13.78 6.09
C SER A 111 -11.83 -14.69 4.92
N ASP A 112 -11.44 -15.97 4.99
CA ASP A 112 -11.85 -17.01 4.04
C ASP A 112 -13.37 -17.26 4.01
N LYS A 113 -14.10 -16.76 5.01
CA LYS A 113 -15.57 -16.79 5.09
C LYS A 113 -16.24 -15.53 4.52
N GLY A 114 -15.47 -14.63 3.88
CA GLY A 114 -15.98 -13.38 3.32
C GLY A 114 -16.31 -12.30 4.36
N ARG A 115 -15.89 -12.49 5.63
CA ARG A 115 -16.10 -11.47 6.66
C ARG A 115 -14.99 -10.42 6.61
N LEU A 116 -15.42 -9.15 6.64
CA LEU A 116 -14.54 -7.99 6.70
C LEU A 116 -14.33 -7.55 8.17
N TYR A 117 -13.12 -7.13 8.48
CA TYR A 117 -12.71 -6.59 9.77
C TYR A 117 -11.96 -5.27 9.56
N VAL A 118 -12.15 -4.31 10.45
CA VAL A 118 -11.41 -3.04 10.45
C VAL A 118 -10.96 -2.73 11.86
N TRP A 119 -9.69 -2.29 12.02
CA TRP A 119 -9.17 -1.76 13.28
C TRP A 119 -8.21 -0.59 13.05
N GLY A 120 -7.80 0.06 14.13
CA GLY A 120 -6.98 1.26 14.10
C GLY A 120 -7.80 2.53 14.29
N ASN A 121 -7.50 3.61 13.56
CA ASN A 121 -8.26 4.84 13.64
C ASN A 121 -9.57 4.72 12.83
N THR A 122 -10.67 4.82 13.53
CA THR A 122 -12.01 4.64 12.95
C THR A 122 -12.89 5.89 13.05
N ARG A 123 -12.29 7.05 13.38
CA ARG A 123 -13.01 8.31 13.60
C ARG A 123 -13.78 8.83 12.39
N LEU A 124 -13.38 8.42 11.20
CA LEU A 124 -13.99 8.86 9.95
C LEU A 124 -14.89 7.78 9.33
N SER A 125 -15.51 6.95 10.17
CA SER A 125 -16.40 5.88 9.73
C SER A 125 -15.71 4.76 8.93
N GLN A 126 -14.39 4.59 9.07
CA GLN A 126 -13.68 3.48 8.41
C GLN A 126 -14.14 2.11 8.92
N ALA A 127 -14.64 2.03 10.18
CA ALA A 127 -15.20 0.81 10.75
C ALA A 127 -16.68 0.57 10.43
N ASP A 128 -17.36 1.52 9.80
CA ASP A 128 -18.79 1.41 9.46
C ASP A 128 -18.98 0.57 8.18
N ILE A 129 -18.52 -0.69 8.24
CA ILE A 129 -18.60 -1.62 7.10
C ILE A 129 -20.05 -1.75 6.65
N PRO A 130 -20.38 -1.51 5.37
CA PRO A 130 -21.73 -1.67 4.87
C PRO A 130 -22.24 -3.10 5.10
N GLN A 131 -23.42 -3.27 5.74
CA GLN A 131 -23.99 -4.60 6.01
C GLN A 131 -24.12 -5.48 4.75
N LYS A 132 -24.36 -4.83 3.60
CA LYS A 132 -24.47 -5.52 2.31
C LYS A 132 -23.13 -6.09 1.85
N ALA A 133 -22.01 -5.46 2.19
CA ALA A 133 -20.67 -5.95 1.87
C ALA A 133 -20.32 -7.22 2.66
N GLN A 134 -20.75 -7.33 3.93
CA GLN A 134 -20.50 -8.48 4.81
C GLN A 134 -21.14 -9.81 4.34
N LYS A 135 -21.97 -9.77 3.30
CA LYS A 135 -22.71 -10.95 2.81
C LYS A 135 -22.39 -11.27 1.36
N LYS A 136 -21.29 -10.74 0.84
CA LYS A 136 -20.93 -10.84 -0.57
C LYS A 136 -19.62 -11.60 -0.75
N ASP A 137 -19.44 -12.18 -1.92
CA ASP A 137 -18.18 -12.79 -2.33
C ASP A 137 -17.20 -11.68 -2.68
N ILE A 138 -16.45 -11.23 -1.68
CA ILE A 138 -15.41 -10.20 -1.83
C ILE A 138 -14.18 -10.85 -2.45
N ILE A 139 -13.64 -10.23 -3.51
CA ILE A 139 -12.44 -10.68 -4.22
C ILE A 139 -11.24 -9.75 -4.05
N LEU A 140 -11.46 -8.49 -3.68
CA LEU A 140 -10.41 -7.50 -3.48
C LEU A 140 -10.84 -6.52 -2.41
N ILE A 141 -9.91 -6.17 -1.52
CA ILE A 141 -10.08 -5.13 -0.51
C ILE A 141 -9.02 -4.05 -0.68
N GLY A 142 -9.33 -2.84 -0.22
CA GLY A 142 -8.41 -1.71 -0.26
C GLY A 142 -8.64 -0.76 0.91
N ALA A 143 -7.59 -0.10 1.34
CA ALA A 143 -7.63 0.96 2.33
C ALA A 143 -6.72 2.10 1.88
N SER A 144 -7.14 3.34 2.10
CA SER A 144 -6.37 4.54 1.81
C SER A 144 -6.25 5.42 3.06
N THR A 145 -6.01 6.71 2.90
CA THR A 145 -5.88 7.62 4.05
C THR A 145 -7.15 7.63 4.92
N GLN A 146 -8.33 7.66 4.33
CA GLN A 146 -9.59 7.85 5.06
C GLN A 146 -10.72 6.90 4.62
N TYR A 147 -10.43 6.02 3.67
CA TYR A 147 -11.42 5.17 3.02
C TYR A 147 -11.04 3.71 3.13
N SER A 148 -12.07 2.89 3.15
CA SER A 148 -11.99 1.45 2.96
C SER A 148 -12.86 1.06 1.76
N ALA A 149 -12.47 0.03 1.04
CA ALA A 149 -13.18 -0.47 -0.12
C ALA A 149 -13.19 -1.99 -0.18
N ALA A 150 -14.24 -2.55 -0.77
CA ALA A 150 -14.36 -3.97 -1.04
C ALA A 150 -15.09 -4.18 -2.37
N LEU A 151 -14.47 -4.95 -3.27
CA LEU A 151 -15.00 -5.32 -4.56
C LEU A 151 -15.55 -6.74 -4.52
N THR A 152 -16.77 -6.91 -4.99
CA THR A 152 -17.40 -8.23 -5.10
C THR A 152 -17.02 -8.91 -6.41
N LYS A 153 -17.20 -10.23 -6.44
CA LYS A 153 -17.03 -11.03 -7.65
C LYS A 153 -17.94 -10.60 -8.81
N GLU A 154 -19.10 -10.02 -8.48
CA GLU A 154 -20.02 -9.50 -9.48
C GLU A 154 -19.65 -8.10 -9.99
N GLY A 155 -18.50 -7.55 -9.59
CA GLY A 155 -18.04 -6.23 -10.03
C GLY A 155 -18.71 -5.06 -9.31
N TYR A 156 -19.27 -5.29 -8.10
CA TYR A 156 -19.84 -4.23 -7.28
C TYR A 156 -18.84 -3.72 -6.27
N LEU A 157 -18.50 -2.43 -6.32
CA LEU A 157 -17.56 -1.78 -5.42
C LEU A 157 -18.29 -1.09 -4.26
N TYR A 158 -18.03 -1.54 -3.04
CA TYR A 158 -18.39 -0.83 -1.82
C TYR A 158 -17.21 0.10 -1.43
N LEU A 159 -17.55 1.35 -1.16
CA LEU A 159 -16.59 2.35 -0.67
C LEU A 159 -17.21 3.03 0.56
N TRP A 160 -16.48 3.11 1.66
CA TRP A 160 -16.93 3.73 2.90
C TRP A 160 -15.77 4.41 3.64
N GLY A 161 -16.07 5.20 4.67
CA GLY A 161 -15.11 6.02 5.42
C GLY A 161 -15.54 7.47 5.43
N ASN A 162 -14.62 8.43 5.31
CA ASN A 162 -14.88 9.85 5.46
C ASN A 162 -16.10 10.34 4.67
N GLY A 163 -17.26 10.37 5.35
CA GLY A 163 -18.55 10.73 4.76
C GLY A 163 -18.71 12.22 4.39
N ASN A 164 -17.71 13.07 4.66
CA ASN A 164 -17.76 14.50 4.35
C ASN A 164 -17.36 14.82 2.91
N THR A 165 -16.81 13.88 2.18
CA THR A 165 -16.51 14.03 0.76
C THR A 165 -17.64 13.35 -0.03
N ALA A 166 -18.70 14.11 -0.31
CA ALA A 166 -19.85 13.66 -1.10
C ALA A 166 -19.48 13.14 -2.51
N ASP A 167 -18.24 13.35 -2.92
CA ASP A 167 -17.76 13.12 -4.28
C ASP A 167 -17.13 11.73 -4.49
N ILE A 168 -16.94 10.94 -3.42
CA ILE A 168 -16.36 9.59 -3.52
C ILE A 168 -17.47 8.53 -3.46
N LYS A 169 -18.51 8.70 -4.24
CA LYS A 169 -19.51 7.65 -4.45
C LYS A 169 -19.23 6.95 -5.77
N VAL A 170 -19.15 5.63 -5.72
CA VAL A 170 -19.09 4.83 -6.93
C VAL A 170 -20.33 5.11 -7.77
N LYS A 171 -20.16 5.60 -8.99
CA LYS A 171 -21.28 5.89 -9.89
C LYS A 171 -22.07 4.61 -10.15
N LYS A 172 -23.39 4.75 -10.21
CA LYS A 172 -24.29 3.59 -10.38
C LYS A 172 -24.00 2.81 -11.66
N ASP A 173 -23.62 3.52 -12.72
CA ASP A 173 -23.35 2.95 -14.04
C ASP A 173 -22.01 2.17 -14.09
N TYR A 174 -21.14 2.33 -13.09
CA TYR A 174 -19.89 1.56 -12.97
C TYR A 174 -20.11 0.23 -12.24
N GLN A 175 -21.16 0.13 -11.44
CA GLN A 175 -21.42 -1.05 -10.64
C GLN A 175 -21.74 -2.26 -11.52
N ASN A 176 -21.22 -3.42 -11.13
CA ASN A 176 -21.27 -4.71 -11.80
C ASN A 176 -20.42 -4.81 -13.09
N HIS A 177 -19.55 -3.82 -13.32
CA HIS A 177 -18.59 -3.80 -14.44
C HIS A 177 -17.14 -3.63 -13.97
N ILE A 178 -16.92 -3.51 -12.66
CA ILE A 178 -15.58 -3.26 -12.10
C ILE A 178 -14.86 -4.58 -11.90
N VAL A 179 -13.65 -4.72 -12.46
CA VAL A 179 -12.79 -5.90 -12.31
C VAL A 179 -11.63 -5.67 -11.34
N LYS A 180 -11.17 -4.43 -11.22
CA LYS A 180 -10.14 -4.00 -10.27
C LYS A 180 -10.36 -2.55 -9.88
N PHE A 181 -9.91 -2.17 -8.69
CA PHE A 181 -9.86 -0.77 -8.27
C PHE A 181 -8.52 -0.47 -7.61
N ALA A 182 -8.13 0.80 -7.61
CA ALA A 182 -7.03 1.31 -6.82
C ALA A 182 -7.42 2.63 -6.16
N LEU A 183 -6.95 2.84 -4.92
CA LEU A 183 -7.28 3.99 -4.08
C LEU A 183 -6.07 4.89 -3.92
N SER A 184 -6.22 6.17 -4.19
CA SER A 184 -5.30 7.22 -3.74
C SER A 184 -5.79 7.86 -2.43
N ASP A 185 -5.13 8.91 -1.95
CA ASP A 185 -5.55 9.59 -0.72
C ASP A 185 -6.95 10.20 -0.82
N TYR A 186 -7.37 10.68 -2.00
CA TYR A 186 -8.60 11.44 -2.20
C TYR A 186 -9.43 11.00 -3.40
N ALA A 187 -9.03 9.94 -4.09
CA ALA A 187 -9.67 9.50 -5.31
C ALA A 187 -9.56 7.98 -5.48
N TYR A 188 -10.29 7.45 -6.43
CA TYR A 188 -10.15 6.06 -6.87
C TYR A 188 -10.19 5.95 -8.39
N VAL A 189 -9.55 4.93 -8.92
CA VAL A 189 -9.68 4.48 -10.30
C VAL A 189 -10.24 3.05 -10.31
N CYS A 190 -11.09 2.78 -11.27
CA CYS A 190 -11.61 1.45 -11.55
C CYS A 190 -11.17 1.00 -12.93
N LEU A 191 -10.74 -0.23 -13.05
CA LEU A 191 -10.62 -0.96 -14.30
C LEU A 191 -11.95 -1.66 -14.56
N MET A 192 -12.51 -1.46 -15.74
CA MET A 192 -13.79 -1.99 -16.15
C MET A 192 -13.62 -3.30 -16.93
N ASP A 193 -14.68 -4.07 -17.04
CA ASP A 193 -14.71 -5.36 -17.76
C ASP A 193 -14.53 -5.24 -19.28
N ASP A 194 -14.70 -4.03 -19.84
CA ASP A 194 -14.42 -3.69 -21.23
C ASP A 194 -12.98 -3.19 -21.47
N GLY A 195 -12.14 -3.18 -20.44
CA GLY A 195 -10.76 -2.70 -20.50
C GLY A 195 -10.63 -1.17 -20.46
N SER A 196 -11.72 -0.43 -20.23
CA SER A 196 -11.66 1.01 -19.98
C SER A 196 -11.33 1.29 -18.51
N ILE A 197 -10.89 2.52 -18.21
CA ILE A 197 -10.76 2.99 -16.84
C ILE A 197 -11.77 4.08 -16.51
N GLN A 198 -12.21 4.12 -15.26
CA GLN A 198 -13.07 5.16 -14.72
C GLN A 198 -12.44 5.75 -13.48
N TYR A 199 -12.42 7.07 -13.42
CA TYR A 199 -11.81 7.83 -12.35
C TYR A 199 -12.83 8.70 -11.63
N THR A 200 -12.74 8.74 -10.30
CA THR A 200 -13.60 9.63 -9.49
C THR A 200 -12.87 10.02 -8.19
N GLY A 201 -13.01 11.27 -7.80
CA GLY A 201 -12.49 11.75 -6.52
C GLY A 201 -12.40 13.25 -6.44
N TYR A 202 -11.79 13.73 -5.36
CA TYR A 202 -11.51 15.15 -5.16
C TYR A 202 -10.64 15.66 -6.32
N ASN A 203 -11.05 16.77 -6.93
CA ASN A 203 -10.47 17.31 -8.17
C ASN A 203 -10.77 16.54 -9.46
N ALA A 204 -11.77 15.66 -9.50
CA ALA A 204 -12.21 15.01 -10.74
C ALA A 204 -12.64 15.98 -11.86
N THR A 205 -12.80 17.26 -11.55
CA THR A 205 -13.10 18.34 -12.53
C THR A 205 -11.86 19.10 -13.00
N THR A 206 -10.67 18.79 -12.49
CA THR A 206 -9.41 19.42 -12.90
C THR A 206 -8.77 18.68 -14.07
N SER A 207 -7.74 19.30 -14.70
CA SER A 207 -6.94 18.67 -15.75
C SER A 207 -6.28 17.35 -15.34
N TYR A 208 -6.11 17.11 -14.05
CA TYR A 208 -5.56 15.85 -13.51
C TYR A 208 -6.54 14.66 -13.56
N ALA A 209 -7.81 14.93 -13.81
CA ALA A 209 -8.87 13.94 -13.85
C ALA A 209 -9.28 13.54 -15.26
N GLN A 210 -8.66 14.11 -16.26
CA GLN A 210 -8.92 13.70 -17.63
C GLN A 210 -8.19 12.39 -17.91
N ILE A 211 -8.95 11.39 -18.31
CA ILE A 211 -8.39 10.13 -18.78
C ILE A 211 -7.68 10.45 -20.11
N PRO A 212 -6.38 10.15 -20.25
CA PRO A 212 -5.68 10.34 -21.51
C PRO A 212 -6.33 9.56 -22.64
N GLU A 213 -6.21 10.10 -23.85
CA GLU A 213 -6.57 9.39 -25.07
C GLU A 213 -5.80 8.06 -25.14
N GLY A 214 -6.48 6.98 -25.51
CA GLY A 214 -5.90 5.64 -25.60
C GLY A 214 -6.17 4.74 -24.37
N LEU A 215 -6.83 5.25 -23.32
CA LEU A 215 -7.22 4.45 -22.14
C LEU A 215 -8.73 4.17 -22.08
N GLU A 216 -9.42 4.33 -23.19
CA GLU A 216 -10.85 3.99 -23.34
C GLU A 216 -11.08 2.48 -23.46
N SER A 217 -10.01 1.71 -23.73
CA SER A 217 -10.01 0.23 -23.79
C SER A 217 -8.57 -0.27 -23.72
N GLY A 218 -8.38 -1.59 -23.59
CA GLY A 218 -7.06 -2.22 -23.62
C GLY A 218 -6.24 -2.09 -22.34
N VAL A 219 -6.80 -1.49 -21.28
CA VAL A 219 -6.12 -1.47 -19.98
C VAL A 219 -6.24 -2.84 -19.33
N ILE A 220 -5.11 -3.39 -18.88
CA ILE A 220 -5.00 -4.73 -18.28
C ILE A 220 -4.71 -4.68 -16.77
N ASP A 221 -4.08 -3.59 -16.29
CA ASP A 221 -3.82 -3.42 -14.86
C ASP A 221 -3.78 -1.94 -14.45
N ILE A 222 -4.06 -1.67 -13.18
CA ILE A 222 -4.06 -0.34 -12.58
C ILE A 222 -3.43 -0.34 -11.19
N ALA A 223 -2.77 0.75 -10.84
CA ALA A 223 -2.28 1.01 -9.49
C ALA A 223 -2.50 2.49 -9.09
N ALA A 224 -2.44 2.77 -7.79
CA ALA A 224 -2.54 4.13 -7.27
C ALA A 224 -1.34 4.46 -6.38
N SER A 225 -0.88 5.70 -6.46
CA SER A 225 -0.05 6.35 -5.46
C SER A 225 -0.91 7.33 -4.63
N SER A 226 -0.30 8.16 -3.77
CA SER A 226 -1.06 9.17 -3.01
C SER A 226 -1.81 10.17 -3.91
N THR A 227 -1.22 10.55 -5.04
CA THR A 227 -1.72 11.65 -5.88
C THR A 227 -1.85 11.31 -7.36
N THR A 228 -1.40 10.12 -7.75
CA THR A 228 -1.43 9.65 -9.14
C THR A 228 -1.99 8.25 -9.27
N PHE A 229 -2.35 7.88 -10.50
CA PHE A 229 -2.73 6.54 -10.90
C PHE A 229 -1.87 6.11 -12.07
N ALA A 230 -1.52 4.83 -12.12
CA ALA A 230 -0.89 4.21 -13.28
C ALA A 230 -1.85 3.19 -13.90
N ALA A 231 -1.90 3.18 -15.23
CA ALA A 231 -2.62 2.20 -16.03
C ALA A 231 -1.65 1.51 -16.98
N VAL A 232 -1.69 0.19 -17.02
CA VAL A 232 -0.92 -0.64 -17.93
C VAL A 232 -1.84 -1.11 -19.05
N THR A 233 -1.43 -0.92 -20.30
CA THR A 233 -2.18 -1.33 -21.46
C THR A 233 -1.72 -2.69 -22.00
N ASP A 234 -2.51 -3.34 -22.84
CA ASP A 234 -2.24 -4.65 -23.41
C ASP A 234 -1.09 -4.65 -24.44
N ASP A 235 -0.67 -3.48 -24.94
CA ASP A 235 0.53 -3.28 -25.75
C ASP A 235 1.79 -2.99 -24.89
N GLY A 236 1.65 -2.99 -23.56
CA GLY A 236 2.75 -2.86 -22.61
C GLY A 236 3.12 -1.42 -22.22
N GLU A 237 2.35 -0.43 -22.67
CA GLU A 237 2.55 0.96 -22.29
C GLU A 237 2.06 1.22 -20.86
N VAL A 238 2.68 2.18 -20.17
CA VAL A 238 2.24 2.65 -18.85
C VAL A 238 1.90 4.13 -18.92
N ALA A 239 0.64 4.46 -18.71
CA ALA A 239 0.16 5.83 -18.58
C ALA A 239 0.03 6.21 -17.12
N VAL A 240 0.52 7.38 -16.73
CA VAL A 240 0.39 7.94 -15.38
C VAL A 240 -0.49 9.18 -15.42
N LEU A 241 -1.52 9.19 -14.57
CA LEU A 241 -2.53 10.24 -14.46
C LEU A 241 -2.49 10.85 -13.07
N GLY A 242 -2.87 12.11 -12.95
CA GLY A 242 -2.98 12.81 -11.68
C GLY A 242 -1.92 13.86 -11.45
N ASN A 243 -1.72 14.25 -10.19
CA ASN A 243 -0.77 15.31 -9.83
C ASN A 243 0.63 14.71 -9.59
N VAL A 244 1.43 14.68 -10.66
CA VAL A 244 2.82 14.20 -10.64
C VAL A 244 3.71 15.23 -9.95
N THR A 245 4.45 14.82 -8.93
CA THR A 245 5.34 15.69 -8.15
C THR A 245 6.73 15.11 -7.92
N ASN A 246 6.93 13.82 -8.12
CA ASN A 246 8.17 13.12 -7.75
C ASN A 246 8.68 12.19 -8.87
N GLY A 247 8.40 12.51 -10.14
CA GLY A 247 8.83 11.70 -11.28
C GLY A 247 8.03 10.40 -11.48
N GLU A 248 6.80 10.33 -10.95
CA GLU A 248 5.94 9.16 -11.10
C GLU A 248 5.61 8.84 -12.57
N ASN A 249 5.68 9.86 -13.46
CA ASN A 249 5.50 9.72 -14.90
C ASN A 249 6.79 9.50 -15.70
N GLU A 250 7.95 9.43 -15.04
CA GLU A 250 9.22 9.05 -15.65
C GLU A 250 9.31 7.52 -15.76
N VAL A 251 8.42 6.94 -16.55
CA VAL A 251 8.29 5.50 -16.72
C VAL A 251 9.54 4.96 -17.42
N PRO A 252 10.25 3.96 -16.84
CA PRO A 252 11.42 3.37 -17.46
C PRO A 252 11.03 2.43 -18.62
N GLU A 253 12.00 2.10 -19.46
CA GLU A 253 11.84 1.02 -20.42
C GLU A 253 11.81 -0.35 -19.72
N PHE A 254 10.95 -1.24 -20.19
CA PHE A 254 10.81 -2.59 -19.68
C PHE A 254 11.40 -3.59 -20.68
N ASP A 255 12.13 -4.59 -20.18
CA ASP A 255 12.71 -5.68 -20.95
C ASP A 255 11.87 -6.97 -20.87
N GLY A 256 10.57 -6.84 -20.65
CA GLY A 256 9.58 -7.89 -20.57
C GLY A 256 8.17 -7.31 -20.43
N GLU A 257 7.17 -8.17 -20.42
CA GLU A 257 5.77 -7.77 -20.25
C GLU A 257 5.48 -7.48 -18.76
N ILE A 258 4.73 -6.41 -18.49
CA ILE A 258 4.29 -6.09 -17.14
C ILE A 258 3.17 -7.06 -16.76
N ARG A 259 3.44 -7.87 -15.73
CA ARG A 259 2.48 -8.81 -15.16
C ARG A 259 1.58 -8.15 -14.11
N GLU A 260 2.16 -7.30 -13.26
CA GLU A 260 1.46 -6.62 -12.18
C GLU A 260 2.12 -5.26 -11.91
N ILE A 261 1.32 -4.26 -11.57
CA ILE A 261 1.79 -2.94 -11.14
C ILE A 261 1.28 -2.62 -9.74
N TYR A 262 2.15 -2.03 -8.92
CA TYR A 262 1.86 -1.61 -7.55
C TYR A 262 2.25 -0.17 -7.35
N GLY A 263 1.46 0.56 -6.55
CA GLY A 263 1.76 1.93 -6.14
C GLY A 263 2.19 2.00 -4.69
N GLY A 264 3.24 2.76 -4.42
CA GLY A 264 3.61 3.25 -3.10
C GLY A 264 3.12 4.68 -2.90
N ARG A 265 3.72 5.42 -1.94
CA ARG A 265 3.24 6.77 -1.66
C ARG A 265 3.43 7.73 -2.85
N TYR A 266 4.61 7.74 -3.46
CA TYR A 266 4.99 8.58 -4.61
C TYR A 266 5.87 7.82 -5.61
N HIS A 267 5.71 6.51 -5.71
CA HIS A 267 6.46 5.65 -6.61
C HIS A 267 5.60 4.49 -7.08
N TYR A 268 6.05 3.85 -8.14
CA TYR A 268 5.46 2.64 -8.68
C TYR A 268 6.48 1.52 -8.74
N THR A 269 5.98 0.31 -8.75
CA THR A 269 6.77 -0.91 -8.91
C THR A 269 6.04 -1.85 -9.87
N ALA A 270 6.72 -2.26 -10.93
CA ALA A 270 6.24 -3.26 -11.87
C ALA A 270 6.93 -4.60 -11.62
N LEU A 271 6.16 -5.68 -11.66
CA LEU A 271 6.64 -7.05 -11.74
C LEU A 271 6.49 -7.51 -13.18
N LEU A 272 7.60 -7.91 -13.81
CA LEU A 272 7.61 -8.42 -15.18
C LEU A 272 7.35 -9.93 -15.22
N ASP A 273 6.97 -10.44 -16.37
CA ASP A 273 6.79 -11.86 -16.66
C ASP A 273 8.08 -12.68 -16.46
N THR A 274 9.24 -12.03 -16.62
CA THR A 274 10.58 -12.58 -16.32
C THR A 274 10.86 -12.77 -14.83
N GLY A 275 9.99 -12.23 -13.95
CA GLY A 275 10.21 -12.14 -12.51
C GLY A 275 11.06 -10.95 -12.07
N LYS A 276 11.51 -10.11 -13.01
CA LYS A 276 12.24 -8.87 -12.70
C LYS A 276 11.29 -7.83 -12.10
N ILE A 277 11.80 -7.09 -11.13
CA ILE A 277 11.10 -5.99 -10.49
C ILE A 277 11.76 -4.69 -10.93
N ILE A 278 10.97 -3.71 -11.33
CA ILE A 278 11.42 -2.37 -11.71
C ILE A 278 10.60 -1.34 -10.93
N SER A 279 11.26 -0.37 -10.31
CA SER A 279 10.61 0.70 -9.55
C SER A 279 11.04 2.07 -10.05
N TRP A 280 10.13 3.05 -10.03
CA TRP A 280 10.38 4.43 -10.44
C TRP A 280 9.52 5.42 -9.66
N GLY A 281 9.81 6.72 -9.81
CA GLY A 281 9.22 7.80 -9.04
C GLY A 281 10.10 8.20 -7.86
N ASP A 282 9.52 8.61 -6.74
CA ASP A 282 10.27 9.08 -5.58
C ASP A 282 11.27 8.04 -5.07
N ASN A 283 12.53 8.46 -4.94
CA ASN A 283 13.63 7.62 -4.45
C ASN A 283 14.49 8.31 -3.37
N HIS A 284 13.96 9.35 -2.72
CA HIS A 284 14.70 10.09 -1.70
C HIS A 284 15.16 9.23 -0.51
N PHE A 285 14.42 8.17 -0.23
CA PHE A 285 14.70 7.22 0.86
C PHE A 285 15.13 5.83 0.36
N GLY A 286 15.40 5.68 -0.93
CA GLY A 286 15.78 4.40 -1.53
C GLY A 286 14.60 3.47 -1.84
N GLN A 287 13.37 3.97 -1.81
CA GLN A 287 12.16 3.17 -2.01
C GLN A 287 12.00 2.64 -3.43
N ALA A 288 12.59 3.30 -4.43
CA ALA A 288 12.65 2.80 -5.80
C ALA A 288 13.94 2.00 -6.11
N LYS A 289 14.79 1.76 -5.12
CA LYS A 289 15.98 0.93 -5.27
C LYS A 289 15.63 -0.53 -5.01
N VAL A 290 15.46 -1.29 -6.08
CA VAL A 290 15.20 -2.73 -5.99
C VAL A 290 16.50 -3.44 -5.54
N PRO A 291 16.45 -4.30 -4.50
CA PRO A 291 17.59 -5.13 -4.12
C PRO A 291 17.99 -6.12 -5.23
N ASP A 292 19.29 -6.44 -5.32
CA ASP A 292 19.83 -7.44 -6.23
C ASP A 292 19.37 -8.85 -5.87
#